data_aaaa9b95708afb35cfb447282e3ed82a
#
_entry.id   aaaa9b95708afb35cfb447282e3ed82a
#
_cell.length_a   1.000
_cell.length_b   1.000
_cell.length_c   1.000
_cell.angle_alpha   90.00
_cell.angle_beta   90.00
_cell.angle_gamma   90.00
#
_symmetry.space_group_name_H-M   'P 1'
#
loop_
_entity.id
_entity.type
_entity.pdbx_description
1 polymer ?
#
loop_
_entity_poly.entity_id
_entity_poly.type
_entity_poly.pdbx_seq_one_letter_code
_entity_poly.pdbx_strand_id
1 'polypeptide(L)' 'MQNARDVLTPDALTMLQVIAEAGSFAAAARQLGLVPSALTYRVRQIEDALDVLLFDRS' A
#
# COMPACT_ATOMS: atom_id res chain seq x y z
N MET A 1 -8.55 -13.57 10.06
CA MET A 1 -7.16 -13.12 10.22
C MET A 1 -6.55 -12.74 8.88
N GLN A 2 -5.90 -11.61 8.84
CA GLN A 2 -5.31 -11.09 7.63
C GLN A 2 -3.88 -11.57 7.47
N ASN A 3 -3.48 -11.94 6.27
CA ASN A 3 -2.09 -12.29 6.02
C ASN A 3 -1.58 -11.49 4.83
N ALA A 4 -0.29 -11.61 4.54
CA ALA A 4 0.33 -10.82 3.49
C ALA A 4 -0.33 -11.08 2.13
N ARG A 5 -0.78 -12.29 1.91
CA ARG A 5 -1.41 -12.66 0.66
C ARG A 5 -2.70 -11.88 0.44
N ASP A 6 -3.44 -11.65 1.52
CA ASP A 6 -4.70 -10.89 1.44
C ASP A 6 -4.45 -9.42 1.20
N VAL A 7 -3.32 -8.92 1.67
CA VAL A 7 -2.98 -7.50 1.54
C VAL A 7 -2.29 -7.21 0.22
N LEU A 8 -1.44 -8.11 -0.24
CA LEU A 8 -0.69 -7.94 -1.48
C LEU A 8 -1.51 -8.44 -2.66
N THR A 9 -2.63 -7.80 -2.88
CA THR A 9 -3.49 -8.10 -4.02
C THR A 9 -2.93 -7.39 -5.26
N PRO A 10 -3.40 -7.77 -6.47
CA PRO A 10 -3.02 -7.03 -7.67
C PRO A 10 -3.32 -5.55 -7.57
N ASP A 11 -4.42 -5.18 -6.91
CA ASP A 11 -4.76 -3.77 -6.72
C ASP A 11 -3.73 -3.07 -5.85
N ALA A 12 -3.27 -3.73 -4.80
CA ALA A 12 -2.27 -3.15 -3.92
C ALA A 12 -0.94 -2.95 -4.65
N LEU A 13 -0.55 -3.93 -5.46
CA LEU A 13 0.70 -3.81 -6.23
C LEU A 13 0.60 -2.70 -7.27
N THR A 14 -0.55 -2.56 -7.93
CA THR A 14 -0.77 -1.48 -8.86
C THR A 14 -0.65 -0.14 -8.15
N MET A 15 -1.23 -0.02 -6.97
CA MET A 15 -1.18 1.20 -6.20
C MET A 15 0.27 1.58 -5.87
N LEU A 16 1.07 0.60 -5.46
CA LEU A 16 2.47 0.85 -5.14
C LEU A 16 3.24 1.29 -6.38
N GLN A 17 2.94 0.70 -7.54
CA GLN A 17 3.56 1.11 -8.78
C GLN A 17 3.22 2.55 -9.14
N VAL A 18 1.96 2.92 -8.97
CA VAL A 18 1.53 4.29 -9.26
C VAL A 18 2.26 5.28 -8.37
N ILE A 19 2.41 4.94 -7.09
CA ILE A 19 3.13 5.81 -6.16
C ILE A 19 4.59 6.00 -6.61
N ALA A 20 5.23 4.90 -6.99
CA ALA A 20 6.62 4.95 -7.41
C ALA A 20 6.79 5.79 -8.67
N GLU A 21 5.86 5.65 -9.61
CA GLU A 21 5.96 6.37 -10.88
C GLU A 21 5.56 7.83 -10.75
N ALA A 22 4.59 8.10 -9.89
CA ALA A 22 4.10 9.47 -9.72
C ALA A 22 5.10 10.36 -8.97
N GLY A 23 5.92 9.76 -8.13
CA GLY A 23 6.93 10.48 -7.39
C GLY A 23 6.44 11.15 -6.13
N SER A 24 5.14 11.12 -5.85
CA SER A 24 4.59 11.67 -4.61
C SER A 24 3.25 11.03 -4.33
N PHE A 25 2.87 11.03 -3.05
CA PHE A 25 1.56 10.49 -2.66
C PHE A 25 0.44 11.34 -3.22
N ALA A 26 0.60 12.65 -3.24
CA ALA A 26 -0.44 13.55 -3.76
C ALA A 26 -0.74 13.25 -5.23
N ALA A 27 0.32 13.10 -6.04
CA ALA A 27 0.16 12.81 -7.45
C ALA A 27 -0.44 11.42 -7.66
N ALA A 28 0.03 10.44 -6.88
CA ALA A 28 -0.48 9.08 -6.97
C ALA A 28 -1.96 9.01 -6.59
N ALA A 29 -2.34 9.71 -5.52
CA ALA A 29 -3.72 9.74 -5.08
C ALA A 29 -4.61 10.31 -6.18
N ARG A 30 -4.15 11.35 -6.84
CA ARG A 30 -4.90 11.96 -7.94
C ARG A 30 -5.11 10.97 -9.07
N GLN A 31 -4.06 10.23 -9.43
CA GLN A 31 -4.16 9.23 -10.50
C GLN A 31 -5.11 8.10 -10.12
N LEU A 32 -5.14 7.74 -8.84
CA LEU A 32 -5.97 6.64 -8.36
C LEU A 32 -7.39 7.08 -8.00
N GLY A 33 -7.67 8.37 -8.04
CA GLY A 33 -8.98 8.88 -7.69
C GLY A 33 -9.24 8.83 -6.19
N LEU A 34 -8.19 8.93 -5.39
CA LEU A 34 -8.27 8.87 -3.93
C LEU A 34 -7.83 10.20 -3.33
N VAL A 35 -8.30 10.47 -2.11
CA VAL A 35 -7.72 11.55 -1.33
C VAL A 35 -6.40 11.06 -0.72
N PRO A 36 -5.42 11.96 -0.49
CA PRO A 36 -4.11 11.53 0.01
C PRO A 36 -4.18 10.75 1.32
N SER A 37 -5.08 11.12 2.22
CA SER A 37 -5.19 10.41 3.50
C SER A 37 -5.64 8.96 3.30
N ALA A 38 -6.52 8.71 2.33
CA ALA A 38 -6.96 7.34 2.04
C ALA A 38 -5.80 6.52 1.47
N LEU A 39 -5.01 7.13 0.61
CA LEU A 39 -3.86 6.44 0.04
C LEU A 39 -2.84 6.11 1.13
N THR A 40 -2.55 7.05 2.01
CA THR A 40 -1.64 6.84 3.11
C THR A 40 -2.11 5.69 3.99
N TYR A 41 -3.41 5.65 4.29
CA TYR A 41 -3.96 4.58 5.11
C TYR A 41 -3.75 3.21 4.45
N ARG A 42 -4.02 3.12 3.15
CA ARG A 42 -3.84 1.86 2.44
C ARG A 42 -2.38 1.41 2.40
N VAL A 43 -1.49 2.37 2.18
CA VAL A 43 -0.06 2.05 2.15
C VAL A 43 0.40 1.56 3.53
N ARG A 44 -0.10 2.17 4.59
CA ARG A 44 0.26 1.73 5.94
C ARG A 44 -0.22 0.32 6.22
N GLN A 45 -1.40 -0.03 5.73
CA GLN A 45 -1.89 -1.41 5.89
C GLN A 45 -0.95 -2.40 5.19
N ILE A 46 -0.49 -2.05 4.00
CA ILE A 46 0.43 -2.90 3.26
C ILE A 46 1.76 -3.01 4.00
N GLU A 47 2.27 -1.89 4.49
CA GLU A 47 3.53 -1.88 5.23
C GLU A 47 3.43 -2.71 6.50
N ASP A 48 2.32 -2.60 7.22
CA ASP A 48 2.13 -3.37 8.44
C ASP A 48 2.12 -4.86 8.14
N ALA A 49 1.46 -5.26 7.06
CA ALA A 49 1.41 -6.67 6.69
C ALA A 49 2.79 -7.18 6.30
N LEU A 50 3.56 -6.39 5.57
CA LEU A 50 4.92 -6.76 5.20
C LEU A 50 5.84 -6.81 6.41
N ASP A 51 5.62 -5.91 7.36
CA ASP A 51 6.38 -5.89 8.59
C ASP A 51 6.22 -7.19 9.36
N VAL A 52 4.97 -7.63 9.49
CA VAL A 52 4.68 -8.90 10.15
C VAL A 52 5.34 -10.05 9.41
N LEU A 53 5.26 -10.03 8.08
CA LEU A 53 5.80 -11.10 7.28
C LEU A 53 7.32 -11.18 7.39
N LEU A 54 7.98 -10.02 7.35
CA LEU A 54 9.44 -9.96 7.30
C LEU A 54 10.10 -10.00 8.67
N PHE A 55 9.41 -9.49 9.69
CA PHE A 55 10.03 -9.31 11.01
C PHE A 55 9.34 -10.07 12.11
N ASP A 56 8.35 -10.88 11.78
CA ASP A 56 7.68 -11.68 12.80
C ASP A 56 8.62 -12.77 13.29
N ARG A 57 9.02 -12.62 14.54
CA ARG A 57 9.97 -13.55 15.15
C ARG A 57 9.35 -14.41 16.20
N SER A 58 8.22 -14.08 16.64
CA SER A 58 7.65 -14.73 17.81
C SER A 58 6.79 -15.88 17.46
#